data_20b256c7baefb9744eef947bd3a97f8d
#
_entry.id   20b256c7baefb9744eef947bd3a97f8d
#
_cell.length_a   1.000
_cell.length_b   1.000
_cell.length_c   1.000
_cell.angle_alpha   90.00
_cell.angle_beta   90.00
_cell.angle_gamma   90.00
#
_symmetry.space_group_name_H-M   'P 1'
#
loop_
_entity.id
_entity.type
_entity.pdbx_description
1 polymer ?
#
loop_
_entity_poly.entity_id
_entity_poly.type
_entity_poly.pdbx_seq_one_letter_code
_entity_poly.pdbx_strand_id
1 'polypeptide(L)'
;MTTPQRNQSARAFGRALKAARLERGLRQEDLAERGDFDRTCPSMLEHGRRSPSFFVILQLARALRMKAVVLFAEAVAQLRKEGRP
;
A
#
# COMPACT_ATOMS: atom_id res chain seq x y z
N MET A 1 -7.61 -14.58 18.94
CA MET A 1 -7.50 -13.65 17.81
C MET A 1 -6.77 -14.31 16.66
N THR A 2 -7.34 -14.26 15.48
CA THR A 2 -6.77 -14.94 14.32
C THR A 2 -5.78 -14.02 13.59
N THR A 3 -4.60 -14.54 13.28
CA THR A 3 -3.62 -13.80 12.51
C THR A 3 -4.09 -13.69 11.06
N PRO A 4 -4.10 -12.50 10.47
CA PRO A 4 -4.49 -12.35 9.07
C PRO A 4 -3.56 -13.16 8.17
N GLN A 5 -4.12 -13.71 7.11
CA GLN A 5 -3.32 -14.40 6.12
C GLN A 5 -2.48 -13.39 5.32
N ARG A 6 -1.38 -13.86 4.77
CA ARG A 6 -0.46 -13.02 4.01
C ARG A 6 -1.17 -12.29 2.87
N ASN A 7 -2.00 -13.00 2.10
CA ASN A 7 -2.69 -12.40 0.97
C ASN A 7 -3.73 -11.37 1.40
N GLN A 8 -4.40 -11.56 2.54
CA GLN A 8 -5.32 -10.56 3.08
C GLN A 8 -4.58 -9.28 3.42
N SER A 9 -3.45 -9.41 4.08
CA SER A 9 -2.62 -8.26 4.47
C SER A 9 -2.11 -7.52 3.25
N ALA A 10 -1.68 -8.26 2.23
CA ALA A 10 -1.19 -7.65 0.99
C ALA A 10 -2.30 -6.89 0.28
N ARG A 11 -3.51 -7.45 0.22
CA ARG A 11 -4.64 -6.76 -0.42
C ARG A 11 -5.06 -5.53 0.35
N ALA A 12 -5.06 -5.60 1.67
CA ALA A 12 -5.40 -4.45 2.52
C ALA A 12 -4.41 -3.32 2.31
N PHE A 13 -3.12 -3.64 2.29
CA PHE A 13 -2.09 -2.66 2.01
C PHE A 13 -2.28 -2.06 0.61
N GLY A 14 -2.55 -2.89 -0.37
CA GLY A 14 -2.76 -2.45 -1.75
C GLY A 14 -3.90 -1.47 -1.88
N ARG A 15 -5.00 -1.69 -1.18
CA ARG A 15 -6.14 -0.77 -1.19
C ARG A 15 -5.79 0.57 -0.55
N ALA A 16 -5.08 0.55 0.57
CA ALA A 16 -4.64 1.77 1.23
C ALA A 16 -3.69 2.56 0.33
N LEU A 17 -2.78 1.86 -0.32
CA LEU A 17 -1.83 2.47 -1.24
C LEU A 17 -2.55 3.13 -2.42
N LYS A 18 -3.48 2.42 -3.02
CA LYS A 18 -4.25 2.96 -4.15
C LYS A 18 -5.04 4.20 -3.75
N ALA A 19 -5.71 4.14 -2.60
CA ALA A 19 -6.49 5.27 -2.11
C ALA A 19 -5.60 6.49 -1.88
N ALA A 20 -4.45 6.30 -1.24
CA ALA A 20 -3.51 7.39 -0.98
C ALA A 20 -2.99 7.99 -2.28
N ARG A 21 -2.70 7.14 -3.26
CA ARG A 21 -2.22 7.58 -4.57
C ARG A 21 -3.28 8.43 -5.29
N LEU A 22 -4.50 7.91 -5.34
CA LEU A 22 -5.59 8.61 -6.02
C LEU A 22 -5.94 9.94 -5.37
N GLU A 23 -5.91 10.01 -4.04
CA GLU A 23 -6.12 11.26 -3.31
C GLU A 23 -5.12 12.33 -3.72
N ARG A 24 -3.95 11.93 -4.13
CA ARG A 24 -2.88 12.85 -4.53
C ARG A 24 -2.85 13.10 -6.02
N GLY A 25 -3.81 12.53 -6.75
CA GLY A 25 -3.91 12.71 -8.20
C GLY A 25 -2.78 12.06 -8.97
N LEU A 26 -2.17 11.02 -8.42
CA LEU A 26 -1.03 10.36 -9.03
C LEU A 26 -1.45 9.11 -9.80
N ARG A 27 -0.79 8.88 -10.93
CA ARG A 27 -0.91 7.61 -11.65
C ARG A 27 0.08 6.62 -11.04
N GLN A 28 -0.11 5.34 -11.34
CA GLN A 28 0.83 4.32 -10.86
C GLN A 28 2.25 4.60 -11.33
N GLU A 29 2.41 5.03 -12.57
CA GLU A 29 3.73 5.35 -13.11
C GLU A 29 4.37 6.55 -12.42
N ASP A 30 3.57 7.53 -11.98
CA ASP A 30 4.08 8.66 -11.23
C ASP A 30 4.64 8.19 -9.88
N LEU A 31 3.94 7.28 -9.23
CA LEU A 31 4.39 6.74 -7.97
C LEU A 31 5.70 5.95 -8.14
N ALA A 32 5.79 5.16 -9.19
CA ALA A 32 7.00 4.40 -9.49
C ALA A 32 8.19 5.33 -9.70
N GLU A 33 7.99 6.39 -10.46
CA GLU A 33 9.04 7.35 -10.75
C GLU A 33 9.49 8.08 -9.49
N ARG A 34 8.55 8.57 -8.69
CA ARG A 34 8.87 9.30 -7.46
C ARG A 34 9.57 8.43 -6.43
N GLY A 35 9.20 7.18 -6.36
CA GLY A 35 9.76 6.24 -5.38
C GLY A 35 10.96 5.48 -5.88
N ASP A 36 11.35 5.69 -7.14
CA ASP A 36 12.42 4.94 -7.79
C ASP A 36 12.14 3.44 -7.77
N PHE A 37 10.89 3.10 -8.10
CA PHE A 37 10.46 1.70 -8.22
C PHE A 37 10.41 1.28 -9.67
N ASP A 38 10.47 -0.04 -9.89
CA ASP A 38 10.13 -0.65 -11.15
C ASP A 38 8.69 -0.23 -11.52
N ARG A 39 8.42 -0.02 -12.80
CA ARG A 39 7.10 0.40 -13.28
C ARG A 39 5.97 -0.52 -12.85
N THR A 40 6.25 -1.81 -12.72
CA THR A 40 5.23 -2.79 -12.33
C THR A 40 5.01 -2.86 -10.82
N CYS A 41 5.93 -2.30 -10.03
CA CYS A 41 5.88 -2.43 -8.58
C CYS A 41 4.59 -1.86 -7.96
N PRO A 42 4.20 -0.62 -8.26
CA PRO A 42 2.96 -0.09 -7.68
C PRO A 42 1.74 -0.92 -8.04
N SER A 43 1.64 -1.38 -9.28
CA SER A 43 0.52 -2.21 -9.71
C SER A 43 0.45 -3.51 -8.94
N MET A 44 1.58 -4.18 -8.78
CA MET A 44 1.61 -5.45 -8.05
C MET A 44 1.23 -5.28 -6.59
N LEU A 45 1.68 -4.19 -5.97
CA LEU A 45 1.33 -3.89 -4.58
C LEU A 45 -0.15 -3.57 -4.44
N GLU A 46 -0.69 -2.76 -5.36
CA GLU A 46 -2.10 -2.37 -5.30
C GLU A 46 -3.05 -3.54 -5.53
N HIS A 47 -2.62 -4.52 -6.31
CA HIS A 47 -3.42 -5.72 -6.56
C HIS A 47 -3.21 -6.82 -5.53
N GLY A 48 -2.39 -6.56 -4.52
CA GLY A 48 -2.17 -7.53 -3.45
C GLY A 48 -1.37 -8.74 -3.88
N ARG A 49 -0.62 -8.65 -4.98
CA ARG A 49 0.19 -9.76 -5.48
C ARG A 49 1.54 -9.85 -4.81
N ARG A 50 1.92 -8.81 -4.07
CA ARG A 50 3.19 -8.73 -3.39
C ARG A 50 3.00 -8.03 -2.06
N SER A 51 3.65 -8.55 -1.02
CA SER A 51 3.69 -7.89 0.28
C SER A 51 4.87 -6.94 0.30
N PRO A 52 4.67 -5.69 0.72
CA PRO A 52 5.79 -4.76 0.80
C PRO A 52 6.67 -5.09 1.99
N SER A 53 7.98 -4.89 1.84
CA SER A 53 8.88 -4.92 2.96
C SER A 53 8.73 -3.61 3.74
N PHE A 54 9.25 -3.59 4.96
CA PHE A 54 9.26 -2.37 5.75
C PHE A 54 9.93 -1.23 4.98
N PHE A 55 11.05 -1.52 4.34
CA PHE A 55 11.78 -0.54 3.56
C PHE A 55 10.91 0.04 2.43
N VAL A 56 10.19 -0.83 1.73
CA VAL A 56 9.33 -0.39 0.63
C VAL A 56 8.20 0.49 1.13
N ILE A 57 7.63 0.18 2.29
CA ILE A 57 6.59 1.02 2.89
C ILE A 57 7.12 2.43 3.15
N LEU A 58 8.34 2.54 3.66
CA LEU A 58 8.96 3.84 3.90
C LEU A 58 9.17 4.60 2.59
N GLN A 59 9.63 3.91 1.54
CA GLN A 59 9.82 4.54 0.24
C GLN A 59 8.49 5.02 -0.36
N LEU A 60 7.44 4.22 -0.24
CA LEU A 60 6.12 4.57 -0.75
C LEU A 60 5.57 5.80 -0.04
N ALA A 61 5.68 5.81 1.28
CA ALA A 61 5.21 6.95 2.07
C ALA A 61 5.92 8.23 1.66
N ARG A 62 7.23 8.14 1.45
CA ARG A 62 8.02 9.28 1.01
C ARG A 62 7.55 9.76 -0.37
N ALA A 63 7.35 8.85 -1.29
CA ALA A 63 6.89 9.18 -2.64
C ALA A 63 5.51 9.82 -2.62
N LEU A 64 4.65 9.40 -1.71
CA LEU A 64 3.30 9.93 -1.53
C LEU A 64 3.29 11.21 -0.68
N ARG A 65 4.43 11.58 -0.11
CA ARG A 65 4.56 12.73 0.80
C ARG A 65 3.62 12.62 2.00
N MET A 66 3.60 11.44 2.58
CA MET A 66 2.82 11.20 3.78
C MET A 66 3.69 10.46 4.80
N LYS A 67 3.24 10.47 6.05
CA LYS A 67 3.96 9.76 7.09
C LYS A 67 3.74 8.26 6.92
N ALA A 68 4.80 7.47 7.06
CA ALA A 68 4.71 6.03 6.93
C ALA A 68 3.71 5.43 7.93
N VAL A 69 3.66 5.99 9.14
CA VAL A 69 2.73 5.51 10.16
C VAL A 69 1.28 5.72 9.74
N VAL A 70 1.00 6.78 8.98
CA VAL A 70 -0.36 7.04 8.48
C VAL A 70 -0.73 6.03 7.41
N LEU A 71 0.19 5.75 6.49
CA LEU A 71 -0.05 4.75 5.44
C LEU A 71 -0.28 3.37 6.06
N PHE A 72 0.54 3.02 7.05
CA PHE A 72 0.39 1.76 7.76
C PHE A 72 -0.97 1.68 8.48
N ALA A 73 -1.36 2.76 9.15
CA ALA A 73 -2.64 2.79 9.86
C ALA A 73 -3.82 2.63 8.91
N GLU A 74 -3.74 3.22 7.73
CA GLU A 74 -4.79 3.06 6.71
C GLU A 74 -4.86 1.62 6.22
N ALA A 75 -3.72 0.96 6.07
CA ALA A 75 -3.70 -0.45 5.67
C ALA A 75 -4.34 -1.33 6.76
N VAL A 76 -4.05 -1.04 8.02
CA VAL A 76 -4.66 -1.77 9.14
C VAL A 76 -6.18 -1.55 9.17
N ALA A 77 -6.63 -0.33 8.88
CA ALA A 77 -8.06 -0.03 8.81
C ALA A 77 -8.74 -0.83 7.70
N GLN A 78 -8.10 -0.97 6.55
CA GLN A 78 -8.62 -1.79 5.46
C GLN A 78 -8.70 -3.26 5.87
N LEU A 79 -7.68 -3.73 6.58
CA LEU A 79 -7.65 -5.10 7.05
C LEU A 79 -8.80 -5.39 8.01
N ARG A 80 -9.12 -4.46 8.88
CA ARG A 80 -10.25 -4.59 9.81
C ARG A 80 -11.57 -4.67 9.09
N LYS A 81 -11.75 -3.90 8.02
CA LYS A 81 -12.97 -3.94 7.23
C LYS A 81 -13.15 -5.31 6.59
N GLU A 82 -12.07 -5.86 6.06
CA GLU A 82 -12.13 -7.16 5.39
C GLU A 82 -12.32 -8.31 6.35
N GLY A 83 -11.78 -8.18 7.56
CA GLY A 83 -11.88 -9.23 8.56
C GLY A 83 -13.22 -9.31 9.28
N ARG A 84 -14.18 -8.46 8.93
CA ARG A 84 -15.49 -8.48 9.54
C ARG A 84 -16.43 -9.43 8.82
N PRO A 85 -17.17 -10.20 9.58
CA PRO A 85 -18.22 -11.03 8.98
C PRO A 85 -19.34 -10.16 8.39
#